data_9015ff1f2efab5569772abc7f8293a13
#
_entry.id   9015ff1f2efab5569772abc7f8293a13
#
_cell.length_a   1.000
_cell.length_b   1.000
_cell.length_c   1.000
_cell.angle_alpha   90.00
_cell.angle_beta   90.00
_cell.angle_gamma   90.00
#
_symmetry.space_group_name_H-M   'P 1'
#
loop_
_entity.id
_entity.type
_entity.pdbx_description
1 polymer ?
#
loop_
_entity_poly.entity_id
_entity_poly.type
_entity_poly.pdbx_seq_one_letter_code
_entity_poly.pdbx_strand_id
1 'polypeptide(L)'
;TIVINEDPVTEEGIVEILGVGREGIDAVMAKIDSILFKPVVDSVYEVKVIKMLDFGAVVEYLDAPGNEVLLHVSELAWERTENVSDVVNMGDVFDVKYFGIDKRTRKEKVSRKAILPKPEGFVERPPRERNERNDRGRDNRGRDNRR
;
A
#
# COMPACT_ATOMS: atom_id res chain seq x y z
N THR A 1 -0.76 -31.25 -12.73
CA THR A 1 0.65 -31.04 -13.10
C THR A 1 0.78 -29.65 -13.68
N ILE A 2 1.73 -28.88 -13.20
CA ILE A 2 2.05 -27.54 -13.70
C ILE A 2 3.41 -27.62 -14.38
N VAL A 3 3.50 -27.20 -15.62
CA VAL A 3 4.75 -27.12 -16.38
C VAL A 3 4.98 -25.67 -16.75
N ILE A 4 6.15 -25.16 -16.47
CA ILE A 4 6.55 -23.79 -16.80
C ILE A 4 7.65 -23.89 -17.88
N ASN A 5 7.38 -23.34 -19.05
CA ASN A 5 8.32 -23.24 -20.15
C ASN A 5 8.59 -21.75 -20.43
N GLU A 6 9.84 -21.41 -20.68
CA GLU A 6 10.22 -20.07 -21.14
C GLU A 6 10.40 -20.09 -22.64
N ASP A 7 9.80 -19.15 -23.34
CA ASP A 7 10.02 -18.94 -24.76
C ASP A 7 11.30 -18.11 -24.92
N PRO A 8 12.36 -18.65 -25.55
CA PRO A 8 13.65 -17.96 -25.66
C PRO A 8 13.62 -16.77 -26.63
N VAL A 9 12.53 -16.57 -27.36
CA VAL A 9 12.41 -15.49 -28.36
C VAL A 9 11.64 -14.30 -27.81
N THR A 10 10.60 -14.55 -27.01
CA THR A 10 9.72 -13.48 -26.49
C THR A 10 10.00 -13.13 -25.01
N GLU A 11 10.84 -13.91 -24.33
CA GLU A 11 11.06 -13.81 -22.88
C GLU A 11 9.76 -13.96 -22.05
N GLU A 12 8.74 -14.56 -22.65
CA GLU A 12 7.47 -14.82 -21.99
C GLU A 12 7.47 -16.21 -21.36
N GLY A 13 7.01 -16.30 -20.12
CA GLY A 13 6.81 -17.57 -19.44
C GLY A 13 5.46 -18.20 -19.84
N ILE A 14 5.50 -19.38 -20.44
CA ILE A 14 4.32 -20.16 -20.74
C ILE A 14 4.06 -21.14 -19.60
N VAL A 15 2.89 -20.99 -18.96
CA VAL A 15 2.46 -21.88 -17.87
C VAL A 15 1.40 -22.84 -18.39
N GLU A 16 1.73 -24.12 -18.49
CA GLU A 16 0.78 -25.18 -18.85
C GLU A 16 0.21 -25.83 -17.58
N ILE A 17 -1.10 -25.83 -17.45
CA ILE A 17 -1.80 -26.42 -16.30
C ILE A 17 -2.60 -27.64 -16.78
N LEU A 18 -2.19 -28.82 -16.36
CA LEU A 18 -2.88 -30.07 -16.62
C LEU A 18 -3.57 -30.54 -15.35
N GLY A 19 -4.87 -30.62 -15.35
CA GLY A 19 -5.67 -31.07 -14.19
C GLY A 19 -6.85 -31.94 -14.59
N VAL A 20 -7.32 -32.71 -13.65
CA VAL A 20 -8.54 -33.51 -13.80
C VAL A 20 -9.71 -32.71 -13.20
N GLY A 21 -10.57 -32.17 -14.09
CA GLY A 21 -11.72 -31.38 -13.72
C GLY A 21 -11.53 -29.86 -13.84
N ARG A 22 -12.58 -29.18 -14.29
CA ARG A 22 -12.60 -27.73 -14.52
C ARG A 22 -12.41 -26.93 -13.23
N GLU A 23 -13.06 -27.35 -12.17
CA GLU A 23 -13.03 -26.63 -10.88
C GLU A 23 -11.62 -26.52 -10.30
N GLY A 24 -10.80 -27.55 -10.43
CA GLY A 24 -9.41 -27.53 -9.97
C GLY A 24 -8.51 -26.62 -10.81
N ILE A 25 -8.74 -26.54 -12.10
CA ILE A 25 -8.00 -25.67 -13.02
C ILE A 25 -8.37 -24.21 -12.77
N ASP A 26 -9.65 -23.90 -12.62
CA ASP A 26 -10.12 -22.54 -12.35
C ASP A 26 -9.57 -21.98 -11.02
N ALA A 27 -9.50 -22.82 -9.98
CA ALA A 27 -8.93 -22.45 -8.69
C ALA A 27 -7.43 -22.16 -8.79
N VAL A 28 -6.67 -22.95 -9.57
CA VAL A 28 -5.25 -22.72 -9.80
C VAL A 28 -5.02 -21.47 -10.64
N MET A 29 -5.82 -21.26 -11.68
CA MET A 29 -5.75 -20.05 -12.51
C MET A 29 -5.99 -18.80 -11.69
N ALA A 30 -7.05 -18.76 -10.89
CA ALA A 30 -7.35 -17.63 -10.01
C ALA A 30 -6.21 -17.34 -9.02
N LYS A 31 -5.55 -18.37 -8.51
CA LYS A 31 -4.41 -18.22 -7.61
C LYS A 31 -3.16 -17.72 -8.32
N ILE A 32 -2.92 -18.16 -9.55
CA ILE A 32 -1.81 -17.64 -10.38
C ILE A 32 -2.07 -16.19 -10.74
N ASP A 33 -3.28 -15.83 -11.15
CA ASP A 33 -3.66 -14.47 -11.47
C ASP A 33 -3.50 -13.54 -10.25
N SER A 34 -3.83 -14.02 -9.05
CA SER A 34 -3.62 -13.23 -7.83
C SER A 34 -2.12 -13.00 -7.51
N ILE A 35 -1.26 -13.96 -7.82
CA ILE A 35 0.20 -13.83 -7.63
C ILE A 35 0.82 -12.89 -8.68
N LEU A 36 0.32 -12.96 -9.91
CA LEU A 36 0.78 -12.13 -11.02
C LEU A 36 0.13 -10.74 -11.02
N PHE A 37 -0.83 -10.51 -10.12
CA PHE A 37 -1.53 -9.23 -10.04
C PHE A 37 -0.54 -8.08 -9.85
N LYS A 38 -0.53 -7.19 -10.81
CA LYS A 38 0.25 -5.95 -10.74
C LYS A 38 -0.72 -4.78 -10.86
N PRO A 39 -1.01 -4.10 -9.75
CA PRO A 39 -1.91 -2.96 -9.81
C PRO A 39 -1.32 -1.85 -10.67
N VAL A 40 -2.16 -1.25 -11.50
CA VAL A 40 -1.78 -0.15 -12.39
C VAL A 40 -1.86 1.16 -11.62
N VAL A 41 -0.83 1.99 -11.77
CA VAL A 41 -0.79 3.33 -11.17
C VAL A 41 -1.95 4.18 -11.69
N ASP A 42 -2.55 4.96 -10.81
CA ASP A 42 -3.74 5.81 -11.07
C ASP A 42 -5.06 5.05 -11.32
N SER A 43 -5.08 3.74 -11.22
CA SER A 43 -6.30 2.96 -11.29
C SER A 43 -7.00 2.86 -9.95
N VAL A 44 -8.32 2.68 -10.01
CA VAL A 44 -9.18 2.49 -8.83
C VAL A 44 -9.46 1.00 -8.69
N TYR A 45 -9.31 0.50 -7.47
CA TYR A 45 -9.56 -0.91 -7.12
C TYR A 45 -10.48 -0.99 -5.93
N GLU A 46 -11.38 -1.96 -5.96
CA GLU A 46 -12.23 -2.26 -4.82
C GLU A 46 -11.46 -3.14 -3.82
N VAL A 47 -11.48 -2.75 -2.57
CA VAL A 47 -10.76 -3.43 -1.50
C VAL A 47 -11.63 -3.67 -0.28
N LYS A 48 -11.29 -4.71 0.46
CA LYS A 48 -11.95 -5.09 1.71
C LYS A 48 -10.99 -4.96 2.89
N VAL A 49 -11.45 -4.38 3.98
CA VAL A 49 -10.69 -4.30 5.23
C VAL A 49 -10.61 -5.67 5.89
N ILE A 50 -9.41 -6.20 6.00
CA ILE A 50 -9.14 -7.49 6.66
C ILE A 50 -8.55 -7.33 8.05
N LYS A 51 -7.84 -6.24 8.30
CA LYS A 51 -7.22 -5.96 9.61
C LYS A 51 -7.14 -4.47 9.86
N MET A 52 -7.32 -4.09 11.11
CA MET A 52 -7.17 -2.72 11.57
C MET A 52 -5.93 -2.58 12.43
N LEU A 53 -5.19 -1.48 12.22
CA LEU A 53 -3.99 -1.11 12.97
C LEU A 53 -4.16 0.34 13.47
N ASP A 54 -3.40 0.72 14.48
CA ASP A 54 -3.46 2.07 15.07
C ASP A 54 -3.10 3.17 14.07
N PHE A 55 -2.27 2.85 13.09
CA PHE A 55 -1.77 3.78 12.08
C PHE A 55 -2.40 3.60 10.68
N GLY A 56 -3.32 2.65 10.51
CA GLY A 56 -3.96 2.39 9.24
C GLY A 56 -4.76 1.09 9.22
N ALA A 57 -5.22 0.72 8.05
CA ALA A 57 -5.93 -0.52 7.82
C ALA A 57 -5.19 -1.38 6.79
N VAL A 58 -5.16 -2.68 7.00
CA VAL A 58 -4.73 -3.62 5.98
C VAL A 58 -5.96 -3.99 5.17
N VAL A 59 -5.88 -3.75 3.88
CA VAL A 59 -6.95 -4.03 2.93
C VAL A 59 -6.49 -5.04 1.89
N GLU A 60 -7.41 -5.82 1.41
CA GLU A 60 -7.18 -6.84 0.38
C GLU A 60 -7.93 -6.47 -0.88
N TYR A 61 -7.31 -6.63 -2.03
CA TYR A 61 -7.97 -6.41 -3.32
C TYR A 61 -9.02 -7.49 -3.57
N LEU A 62 -10.25 -7.09 -3.90
CA LEU A 62 -11.31 -8.03 -4.27
C LEU A 62 -11.05 -8.72 -5.61
N ASP A 63 -10.40 -7.99 -6.54
CA ASP A 63 -10.02 -8.52 -7.86
C ASP A 63 -8.86 -9.52 -7.78
N ALA A 64 -8.08 -9.47 -6.72
CA ALA A 64 -6.92 -10.33 -6.53
C ALA A 64 -6.77 -10.76 -5.06
N PRO A 65 -7.58 -11.71 -4.59
CA PRO A 65 -7.52 -12.22 -3.23
C PRO A 65 -6.11 -12.73 -2.87
N GLY A 66 -5.66 -12.40 -1.67
CA GLY A 66 -4.30 -12.73 -1.19
C GLY A 66 -3.30 -11.61 -1.36
N ASN A 67 -3.63 -10.54 -2.08
CA ASN A 67 -2.80 -9.34 -2.17
C ASN A 67 -3.26 -8.30 -1.15
N GLU A 68 -2.48 -8.16 -0.11
CA GLU A 68 -2.77 -7.24 0.99
C GLU A 68 -1.93 -5.96 0.83
N VAL A 69 -2.55 -4.82 1.09
CA VAL A 69 -1.88 -3.54 1.08
C VAL A 69 -2.23 -2.72 2.32
N LEU A 70 -1.27 -1.95 2.80
CA LEU A 70 -1.47 -1.07 3.94
C LEU A 70 -2.01 0.28 3.48
N LEU A 71 -3.22 0.62 3.93
CA LEU A 71 -3.84 1.92 3.77
C LEU A 71 -3.57 2.75 5.03
N HIS A 72 -2.69 3.74 4.92
CA HIS A 72 -2.33 4.60 6.04
C HIS A 72 -3.51 5.47 6.49
N VAL A 73 -3.62 5.76 7.79
CA VAL A 73 -4.71 6.56 8.35
C VAL A 73 -4.89 7.92 7.68
N SER A 74 -3.82 8.56 7.24
CA SER A 74 -3.85 9.85 6.52
C SER A 74 -4.43 9.76 5.10
N GLU A 75 -4.55 8.56 4.56
CA GLU A 75 -5.09 8.28 3.23
C GLU A 75 -6.52 7.72 3.27
N LEU A 76 -7.04 7.46 4.48
CA LEU A 76 -8.41 6.99 4.69
C LEU A 76 -9.45 8.08 4.48
N ALA A 77 -9.19 9.26 5.06
CA ALA A 77 -10.11 10.40 5.01
C ALA A 77 -9.36 11.72 4.88
N TRP A 78 -10.09 12.79 4.51
CA TRP A 78 -9.58 14.16 4.47
C TRP A 78 -9.40 14.74 5.87
N GLU A 79 -10.22 14.31 6.81
CA GLU A 79 -10.17 14.73 8.19
C GLU A 79 -9.06 13.98 8.96
N ARG A 80 -8.54 14.65 9.98
CA ARG A 80 -7.58 14.02 10.88
C ARG A 80 -8.30 13.00 11.75
N THR A 81 -8.10 11.74 11.44
CA THR A 81 -8.66 10.62 12.18
C THR A 81 -7.69 10.19 13.25
N GLU A 82 -8.14 10.13 14.49
CA GLU A 82 -7.33 9.64 15.60
C GLU A 82 -7.35 8.10 15.67
N ASN A 83 -8.51 7.52 15.36
CA ASN A 83 -8.69 6.07 15.32
C ASN A 83 -9.16 5.62 13.96
N VAL A 84 -8.57 4.56 13.44
CA VAL A 84 -8.96 3.97 12.15
C VAL A 84 -10.40 3.45 12.19
N SER A 85 -10.83 2.94 13.36
CA SER A 85 -12.19 2.42 13.59
C SER A 85 -13.30 3.47 13.50
N ASP A 86 -12.98 4.76 13.56
CA ASP A 86 -13.98 5.83 13.39
C ASP A 86 -14.35 6.06 11.93
N VAL A 87 -13.50 5.63 11.00
CA VAL A 87 -13.68 5.83 9.55
C VAL A 87 -14.06 4.54 8.83
N VAL A 88 -13.46 3.43 9.22
CA VAL A 88 -13.67 2.11 8.58
C VAL A 88 -13.75 1.02 9.64
N ASN A 89 -14.49 -0.05 9.32
CA ASN A 89 -14.62 -1.23 10.16
C ASN A 89 -14.03 -2.45 9.46
N MET A 90 -13.76 -3.50 10.24
CA MET A 90 -13.36 -4.77 9.67
C MET A 90 -14.47 -5.32 8.76
N GLY A 91 -14.10 -5.71 7.54
CA GLY A 91 -15.01 -6.22 6.55
C GLY A 91 -15.66 -5.15 5.66
N ASP A 92 -15.39 -3.87 5.89
CA ASP A 92 -15.86 -2.80 5.01
C ASP A 92 -15.20 -2.93 3.62
N VAL A 93 -16.03 -2.70 2.59
CA VAL A 93 -15.61 -2.69 1.18
C VAL A 93 -15.73 -1.27 0.66
N PHE A 94 -14.67 -0.79 0.03
CA PHE A 94 -14.63 0.54 -0.59
C PHE A 94 -13.55 0.62 -1.68
N ASP A 95 -13.66 1.66 -2.48
CA ASP A 95 -12.70 1.90 -3.55
C ASP A 95 -11.46 2.66 -3.03
N VAL A 96 -10.31 2.31 -3.58
CA VAL A 96 -9.05 3.01 -3.37
C VAL A 96 -8.34 3.27 -4.68
N LYS A 97 -7.61 4.38 -4.74
CA LYS A 97 -6.75 4.68 -5.87
C LYS A 97 -5.34 4.20 -5.60
N TYR A 98 -4.76 3.47 -6.55
CA TYR A 98 -3.38 2.98 -6.45
C TYR A 98 -2.39 4.03 -6.97
N PHE A 99 -1.38 4.35 -6.18
CA PHE A 99 -0.34 5.33 -6.50
C PHE A 99 1.02 4.72 -6.86
N GLY A 100 1.11 3.43 -6.86
CA GLY A 100 2.36 2.74 -7.11
C GLY A 100 3.11 2.37 -5.83
N ILE A 101 4.39 2.06 -5.99
CA ILE A 101 5.26 1.70 -4.88
C ILE A 101 5.96 2.95 -4.36
N ASP A 102 5.82 3.22 -3.08
CA ASP A 102 6.57 4.28 -2.42
C ASP A 102 8.07 3.94 -2.43
N LYS A 103 8.86 4.78 -3.07
CA LYS A 103 10.33 4.61 -3.20
C LYS A 103 11.04 4.57 -1.84
N ARG A 104 10.45 5.18 -0.82
CA ARG A 104 11.03 5.27 0.52
C ARG A 104 10.78 4.02 1.35
N THR A 105 9.54 3.52 1.34
CA THR A 105 9.13 2.38 2.14
C THR A 105 9.16 1.06 1.36
N ARG A 106 9.26 1.13 0.03
CA ARG A 106 9.14 -0.01 -0.90
C ARG A 106 7.82 -0.78 -0.74
N LYS A 107 6.80 -0.11 -0.22
CA LYS A 107 5.46 -0.66 -0.05
C LYS A 107 4.50 -0.03 -1.04
N GLU A 108 3.49 -0.76 -1.42
CA GLU A 108 2.40 -0.25 -2.24
C GLU A 108 1.65 0.86 -1.50
N LYS A 109 1.37 1.94 -2.21
CA LYS A 109 0.63 3.09 -1.70
C LYS A 109 -0.74 3.15 -2.35
N VAL A 110 -1.76 3.08 -1.54
CA VAL A 110 -3.16 3.28 -1.94
C VAL A 110 -3.77 4.42 -1.15
N SER A 111 -4.77 5.09 -1.72
CA SER A 111 -5.46 6.20 -1.09
C SER A 111 -6.94 6.15 -1.37
N ARG A 112 -7.76 6.12 -0.32
CA ARG A 112 -9.19 6.34 -0.40
C ARG A 112 -9.53 7.82 -0.55
N LYS A 113 -8.75 8.67 0.12
CA LYS A 113 -8.87 10.12 0.09
C LYS A 113 -8.85 10.69 -1.35
N ALA A 114 -8.08 10.09 -2.26
CA ALA A 114 -7.98 10.55 -3.64
C ALA A 114 -9.29 10.39 -4.44
N ILE A 115 -10.17 9.49 -4.02
CA ILE A 115 -11.48 9.23 -4.66
C ILE A 115 -12.58 10.04 -3.98
N LEU A 116 -12.43 10.28 -2.67
CA LEU A 116 -13.41 11.06 -1.92
C LEU A 116 -13.40 12.54 -2.37
N PRO A 117 -14.56 13.16 -2.50
CA PRO A 117 -14.64 14.58 -2.80
C PRO A 117 -13.93 15.38 -1.69
N LYS A 118 -13.12 16.36 -2.09
CA LYS A 118 -12.43 17.25 -1.15
C LYS A 118 -13.48 18.08 -0.41
N PRO A 119 -13.52 18.05 0.93
CA PRO A 119 -14.43 18.88 1.68
C PRO A 119 -14.13 20.37 1.45
N GLU A 120 -15.17 21.17 1.30
CA GLU A 120 -15.03 22.62 1.15
C GLU A 120 -14.35 23.21 2.40
N GLY A 121 -13.30 23.99 2.19
CA GLY A 121 -12.54 24.60 3.28
C GLY A 121 -11.37 23.77 3.84
N PHE A 122 -11.10 22.61 3.29
CA PHE A 122 -9.92 21.84 3.69
C PHE A 122 -8.65 22.49 3.14
N VAL A 123 -7.85 23.05 4.03
CA VAL A 123 -6.51 23.56 3.71
C VAL A 123 -5.51 22.45 3.96
N GLU A 124 -4.93 21.95 2.90
CA GLU A 124 -3.84 20.99 2.97
C GLU A 124 -2.62 21.66 3.63
N ARG A 125 -2.36 21.31 4.89
CA ARG A 125 -1.15 21.81 5.53
C ARG A 125 0.04 21.17 4.86
N PRO A 126 1.01 21.94 4.36
CA PRO A 126 2.23 21.38 3.79
C PRO A 126 2.91 20.47 4.81
N PRO A 127 3.57 19.40 4.35
CA PRO A 127 4.33 18.53 5.21
C PRO A 127 5.25 19.40 6.07
N ARG A 128 5.19 19.23 7.39
CA ARG A 128 6.15 19.91 8.27
C ARG A 128 7.53 19.44 7.83
N GLU A 129 8.25 20.33 7.19
CA GLU A 129 9.70 20.16 7.02
C GLU A 129 10.25 19.88 8.41
N ARG A 130 10.80 18.70 8.58
CA ARG A 130 11.63 18.43 9.74
C ARG A 130 12.79 19.41 9.64
N ASN A 131 12.71 20.50 10.39
CA ASN A 131 13.87 21.30 10.66
C ASN A 131 14.92 20.34 11.22
N GLU A 132 15.85 19.97 10.39
CA GLU A 132 17.14 19.48 10.84
C GLU A 132 17.71 20.60 11.69
N ARG A 133 17.42 20.54 12.98
CA ARG A 133 18.13 21.37 13.95
C ARG A 133 19.56 20.95 13.85
N ASN A 134 20.28 21.80 13.16
CA ASN A 134 21.72 21.94 13.14
C ASN A 134 22.24 21.77 14.58
N ASP A 135 22.63 20.55 14.90
CA ASP A 135 23.42 20.25 16.09
C ASP A 135 24.85 20.72 15.81
N ARG A 136 24.98 22.05 15.78
CA ARG A 136 26.31 22.66 15.78
C ARG A 136 26.85 22.53 17.19
N GLY A 137 27.78 21.59 17.32
CA GLY A 137 28.54 21.31 18.50
C GLY A 137 28.91 22.57 19.31
N ARG A 138 28.53 22.54 20.57
CA ARG A 138 29.18 23.35 21.58
C ARG A 138 30.54 22.76 21.85
N ASP A 139 31.53 23.29 21.11
CA ASP A 139 32.93 23.22 21.53
C ASP A 139 33.05 23.99 22.86
N ASN A 140 33.00 23.22 23.92
CA ASN A 140 33.36 23.72 25.25
C ASN A 140 34.88 23.62 25.41
N ARG A 141 35.58 24.63 24.90
CA ARG A 141 37.01 24.80 25.21
C ARG A 141 37.13 25.17 26.68
N GLY A 142 37.50 24.19 27.47
CA GLY A 142 37.97 24.38 28.81
C GLY A 142 39.14 25.39 28.82
N ARG A 143 38.90 26.51 29.46
CA ARG A 143 40.01 27.37 29.91
C ARG A 143 40.55 26.76 31.18
N ASP A 144 41.68 26.13 31.00
CA ASP A 144 42.62 25.87 32.06
C ASP A 144 43.08 27.24 32.62
N ASN A 145 42.79 27.52 33.85
CA ASN A 145 43.32 28.65 34.55
C ASN A 145 44.08 28.14 35.75
N ARG A 146 45.40 27.96 35.53
CA ARG A 146 46.36 27.83 36.62
C ARG A 146 46.39 29.14 37.42
N ARG A 147 46.07 28.99 38.67
CA ARG A 147 46.89 29.49 39.80
C ARG A 147 46.26 29.04 41.11
#